data_61f3b9a520e968db08a3e5b85a95be5a
#
_entry.id   61f3b9a520e968db08a3e5b85a95be5a
#
_cell.length_a   1.000
_cell.length_b   1.000
_cell.length_c   1.000
_cell.angle_alpha   90.00
_cell.angle_beta   90.00
_cell.angle_gamma   90.00
#
_symmetry.space_group_name_H-M   'P 1'
#
loop_
_entity.id
_entity.type
_entity.pdbx_description
1 polymer ?
#
loop_
_entity_poly.entity_id
_entity_poly.type
_entity_poly.pdbx_seq_one_letter_code
_entity_poly.pdbx_strand_id
1 'polypeptide(L)'
;IGHEIGHGFDDQGSKSDGTGMLRNWWTAEDEANFKAKTGALVAQYNAFCPYDDGETCVNGVLTLGENIGDLGGLSMAYKAYHLSLNGKEDKVIDGQVWRSKNREEAMRRQMLTDPHSPPQYRVNGIVRNFDEWYEAFGITPDNELYLPPEQRIRIW
;
A
#
# COMPACT_ATOMS: atom_id res chain seq x y z
N ILE A 1 10.32 -7.99 -5.11
CA ILE A 1 11.58 -7.83 -4.32
C ILE A 1 11.41 -6.73 -3.28
N GLY A 2 11.07 -5.48 -3.70
CA GLY A 2 10.91 -4.37 -2.76
C GLY A 2 9.83 -4.61 -1.71
N HIS A 3 8.72 -5.23 -2.07
CA HIS A 3 7.66 -5.67 -1.16
C HIS A 3 8.19 -6.62 -0.08
N GLU A 4 8.89 -7.69 -0.48
CA GLU A 4 9.44 -8.68 0.47
C GLU A 4 10.49 -8.09 1.41
N ILE A 5 11.32 -7.16 0.93
CA ILE A 5 12.25 -6.41 1.79
C ILE A 5 11.46 -5.53 2.77
N GLY A 6 10.33 -4.97 2.33
CA GLY A 6 9.43 -4.16 3.13
C GLY A 6 8.90 -4.87 4.37
N HIS A 7 8.70 -6.20 4.31
CA HIS A 7 8.27 -6.99 5.47
C HIS A 7 9.24 -6.94 6.66
N GLY A 8 10.52 -6.64 6.45
CA GLY A 8 11.46 -6.38 7.54
C GLY A 8 11.17 -5.10 8.33
N PHE A 9 10.36 -4.21 7.78
CA PHE A 9 10.08 -2.87 8.28
C PHE A 9 8.58 -2.55 8.40
N ASP A 10 7.71 -3.55 8.22
CA ASP A 10 6.27 -3.40 8.41
C ASP A 10 5.88 -3.41 9.90
N ASP A 11 4.59 -3.47 10.21
CA ASP A 11 4.07 -3.45 11.57
C ASP A 11 4.44 -4.70 12.40
N GLN A 12 4.88 -5.78 11.76
CA GLN A 12 5.36 -6.99 12.43
C GLN A 12 6.89 -7.09 12.40
N GLY A 13 7.51 -6.98 11.21
CA GLY A 13 8.96 -7.11 11.05
C GLY A 13 9.75 -6.05 11.80
N SER A 14 9.20 -4.83 11.90
CA SER A 14 9.78 -3.72 12.65
C SER A 14 9.94 -3.97 14.17
N LYS A 15 9.34 -5.04 14.70
CA LYS A 15 9.52 -5.47 16.12
C LYS A 15 10.83 -6.22 16.36
N SER A 16 11.51 -6.65 15.28
CA SER A 16 12.79 -7.34 15.36
C SER A 16 13.92 -6.42 14.90
N ASP A 17 15.07 -6.54 15.56
CA ASP A 17 16.27 -5.82 15.13
C ASP A 17 16.98 -6.52 13.96
N GLY A 18 18.09 -5.92 13.46
CA GLY A 18 18.87 -6.47 12.35
C GLY A 18 19.54 -7.84 12.61
N THR A 19 19.45 -8.36 13.83
CA THR A 19 19.90 -9.72 14.18
C THR A 19 18.73 -10.70 14.32
N GLY A 20 17.50 -10.25 14.10
CA GLY A 20 16.28 -11.04 14.23
C GLY A 20 15.75 -11.17 15.66
N MET A 21 16.32 -10.45 16.62
CA MET A 21 15.85 -10.47 18.00
C MET A 21 14.65 -9.53 18.19
N LEU A 22 13.61 -10.01 18.85
CA LEU A 22 12.46 -9.19 19.25
C LEU A 22 12.91 -8.18 20.32
N ARG A 23 13.04 -6.94 19.92
CA ARG A 23 13.29 -5.81 20.80
C ARG A 23 12.91 -4.50 20.15
N ASN A 24 12.52 -3.51 20.95
CA ASN A 24 12.33 -2.15 20.45
C ASN A 24 13.70 -1.50 20.18
N TRP A 25 14.00 -1.25 18.91
CA TRP A 25 15.20 -0.57 18.43
C TRP A 25 14.91 0.84 17.89
N TRP A 26 13.64 1.22 17.91
CA TRP A 26 13.18 2.53 17.43
C TRP A 26 13.55 3.63 18.43
N THR A 27 13.83 4.84 17.90
CA THR A 27 13.70 6.03 18.74
C THR A 27 12.22 6.30 19.03
N ALA A 28 11.92 7.01 20.11
CA ALA A 28 10.53 7.35 20.44
C ALA A 28 9.88 8.22 19.34
N GLU A 29 10.66 9.07 18.67
CA GLU A 29 10.20 9.91 17.57
C GLU A 29 9.89 9.08 16.32
N ASP A 30 10.79 8.19 15.91
CA ASP A 30 10.58 7.33 14.72
C ASP A 30 9.38 6.41 14.93
N GLU A 31 9.23 5.82 16.11
CA GLU A 31 8.08 4.97 16.45
C GLU A 31 6.77 5.77 16.39
N ALA A 32 6.73 6.99 16.90
CA ALA A 32 5.55 7.85 16.84
C ALA A 32 5.20 8.23 15.40
N ASN A 33 6.20 8.59 14.58
CA ASN A 33 6.02 8.91 13.18
C ASN A 33 5.52 7.70 12.37
N PHE A 34 6.10 6.53 12.60
CA PHE A 34 5.64 5.28 11.98
C PHE A 34 4.19 4.98 12.34
N LYS A 35 3.82 5.03 13.62
CA LYS A 35 2.45 4.80 14.09
C LYS A 35 1.44 5.78 13.50
N ALA A 36 1.80 7.05 13.37
CA ALA A 36 0.92 8.05 12.75
C ALA A 36 0.64 7.72 11.28
N LYS A 37 1.68 7.39 10.50
CA LYS A 37 1.56 7.04 9.09
C LYS A 37 0.81 5.72 8.88
N THR A 38 1.13 4.69 9.66
CA THR A 38 0.44 3.39 9.56
C THR A 38 -1.01 3.48 10.00
N GLY A 39 -1.33 4.29 11.01
CA GLY A 39 -2.71 4.57 11.41
C GLY A 39 -3.52 5.24 10.30
N ALA A 40 -2.92 6.18 9.57
CA ALA A 40 -3.55 6.80 8.41
C ALA A 40 -3.78 5.78 7.26
N LEU A 41 -2.82 4.88 7.02
CA LEU A 41 -2.97 3.82 6.01
C LEU A 41 -4.09 2.84 6.39
N VAL A 42 -4.17 2.44 7.65
CA VAL A 42 -5.29 1.63 8.18
C VAL A 42 -6.63 2.32 7.90
N ALA A 43 -6.74 3.61 8.18
CA ALA A 43 -7.96 4.37 7.94
C ALA A 43 -8.34 4.43 6.46
N GLN A 44 -7.37 4.60 5.55
CA GLN A 44 -7.62 4.54 4.11
C GLN A 44 -8.21 3.19 3.67
N TYR A 45 -7.65 2.08 4.17
CA TYR A 45 -8.10 0.75 3.78
C TYR A 45 -9.43 0.36 4.42
N ASN A 46 -9.70 0.77 5.65
CA ASN A 46 -11.00 0.58 6.30
C ASN A 46 -12.15 1.27 5.55
N ALA A 47 -11.86 2.27 4.71
CA ALA A 47 -12.86 2.95 3.88
C ALA A 47 -13.22 2.18 2.59
N PHE A 48 -12.53 1.09 2.26
CA PHE A 48 -12.86 0.24 1.11
C PHE A 48 -13.90 -0.81 1.49
N CYS A 49 -15.16 -0.54 1.17
CA CYS A 49 -16.31 -1.37 1.55
C CYS A 49 -17.09 -1.82 0.30
N PRO A 50 -16.60 -2.86 -0.44
CA PRO A 50 -17.16 -3.23 -1.74
C PRO A 50 -18.46 -4.04 -1.68
N TYR A 51 -18.92 -4.44 -0.49
CA TYR A 51 -20.08 -5.33 -0.32
C TYR A 51 -21.08 -4.81 0.70
N ASP A 52 -22.30 -5.35 0.61
CA ASP A 52 -23.39 -5.12 1.57
C ASP A 52 -23.72 -3.63 1.77
N ASP A 53 -23.77 -2.90 0.67
CA ASP A 53 -24.02 -1.45 0.67
C ASP A 53 -23.10 -0.65 1.61
N GLY A 54 -21.86 -1.15 1.77
CA GLY A 54 -20.84 -0.54 2.61
C GLY A 54 -20.69 -1.14 4.01
N GLU A 55 -21.36 -2.27 4.31
CA GLU A 55 -21.21 -2.93 5.61
C GLU A 55 -19.99 -3.84 5.70
N THR A 56 -19.59 -4.50 4.59
CA THR A 56 -18.41 -5.35 4.55
C THR A 56 -17.21 -4.61 3.98
N CYS A 57 -16.29 -4.23 4.85
CA CYS A 57 -15.11 -3.44 4.52
C CYS A 57 -13.80 -4.24 4.65
N VAL A 58 -12.75 -3.75 4.00
CA VAL A 58 -11.38 -4.24 4.21
C VAL A 58 -10.98 -4.00 5.67
N ASN A 59 -10.38 -4.99 6.30
CA ASN A 59 -9.79 -4.82 7.63
C ASN A 59 -8.36 -4.25 7.47
N GLY A 60 -8.24 -2.92 7.54
CA GLY A 60 -6.97 -2.23 7.35
C GLY A 60 -5.90 -2.60 8.38
N VAL A 61 -6.28 -3.04 9.59
CA VAL A 61 -5.32 -3.52 10.59
C VAL A 61 -4.77 -4.89 10.19
N LEU A 62 -5.64 -5.81 9.76
CA LEU A 62 -5.22 -7.14 9.31
C LEU A 62 -4.31 -7.06 8.08
N THR A 63 -4.59 -6.14 7.16
CA THR A 63 -3.88 -6.01 5.88
C THR A 63 -2.72 -5.02 5.92
N LEU A 64 -2.41 -4.45 7.07
CA LEU A 64 -1.44 -3.35 7.20
C LEU A 64 -0.06 -3.71 6.68
N GLY A 65 0.51 -4.84 7.09
CA GLY A 65 1.85 -5.27 6.68
C GLY A 65 1.97 -5.42 5.17
N GLU A 66 1.00 -6.08 4.55
CA GLU A 66 0.93 -6.24 3.09
C GLU A 66 0.79 -4.91 2.34
N ASN A 67 -0.03 -4.00 2.88
CA ASN A 67 -0.22 -2.68 2.29
C ASN A 67 1.06 -1.80 2.43
N ILE A 68 1.81 -1.93 3.51
CA ILE A 68 3.13 -1.28 3.68
C ILE A 68 4.11 -1.85 2.66
N GLY A 69 4.15 -3.17 2.50
CA GLY A 69 4.98 -3.87 1.51
C GLY A 69 4.69 -3.41 0.08
N ASP A 70 3.41 -3.35 -0.30
CA ASP A 70 2.99 -2.88 -1.62
C ASP A 70 3.38 -1.40 -1.85
N LEU A 71 3.12 -0.52 -0.88
CA LEU A 71 3.41 0.91 -0.98
C LEU A 71 4.92 1.18 -1.10
N GLY A 72 5.72 0.60 -0.21
CA GLY A 72 7.18 0.72 -0.24
C GLY A 72 7.80 0.03 -1.45
N GLY A 73 7.29 -1.16 -1.79
CA GLY A 73 7.75 -1.95 -2.93
C GLY A 73 7.55 -1.24 -4.26
N LEU A 74 6.38 -0.61 -4.47
CA LEU A 74 6.12 0.18 -5.67
C LEU A 74 7.02 1.41 -5.75
N SER A 75 7.22 2.12 -4.63
CA SER A 75 8.13 3.28 -4.55
C SER A 75 9.56 2.91 -4.97
N MET A 76 10.08 1.81 -4.43
CA MET A 76 11.41 1.30 -4.77
C MET A 76 11.51 0.86 -6.23
N ALA A 77 10.50 0.14 -6.73
CA ALA A 77 10.45 -0.32 -8.12
C ALA A 77 10.40 0.85 -9.10
N TYR A 78 9.58 1.85 -8.83
CA TYR A 78 9.49 3.07 -9.64
C TYR A 78 10.85 3.79 -9.71
N LYS A 79 11.49 4.03 -8.56
CA LYS A 79 12.83 4.64 -8.51
C LYS A 79 13.88 3.82 -9.26
N ALA A 80 13.89 2.50 -9.07
CA ALA A 80 14.82 1.61 -9.78
C ALA A 80 14.60 1.64 -11.28
N TYR A 81 13.34 1.67 -11.73
CA TYR A 81 12.99 1.78 -13.14
C TYR A 81 13.55 3.08 -13.74
N HIS A 82 13.30 4.23 -13.14
CA HIS A 82 13.85 5.51 -13.63
C HIS A 82 15.38 5.52 -13.67
N LEU A 83 16.04 4.96 -12.67
CA LEU A 83 17.50 4.80 -12.70
C LEU A 83 17.98 3.94 -13.88
N SER A 84 17.21 2.90 -14.25
CA SER A 84 17.54 2.00 -15.37
C SER A 84 17.40 2.66 -16.74
N LEU A 85 16.58 3.70 -16.87
CA LEU A 85 16.34 4.42 -18.14
C LEU A 85 17.58 5.21 -18.59
N ASN A 86 18.49 5.58 -17.68
CA ASN A 86 19.69 6.38 -17.99
C ASN A 86 19.36 7.65 -18.81
N GLY A 87 18.26 8.35 -18.45
CA GLY A 87 17.80 9.55 -19.14
C GLY A 87 17.01 9.34 -20.43
N LYS A 88 16.64 8.10 -20.76
CA LYS A 88 15.72 7.82 -21.88
C LYS A 88 14.28 8.10 -21.47
N GLU A 89 13.40 8.27 -22.49
CA GLU A 89 11.98 8.48 -22.25
C GLU A 89 11.34 7.30 -21.52
N ASP A 90 10.42 7.64 -20.62
CA ASP A 90 9.61 6.70 -19.85
C ASP A 90 8.54 6.04 -20.73
N LYS A 91 8.11 4.84 -20.35
CA LYS A 91 6.96 4.13 -20.93
C LYS A 91 5.98 3.82 -19.82
N VAL A 92 4.70 4.09 -20.08
CA VAL A 92 3.63 3.73 -19.13
C VAL A 92 3.60 2.20 -18.95
N ILE A 93 3.74 1.78 -17.68
CA ILE A 93 3.66 0.36 -17.27
C ILE A 93 2.25 0.08 -16.77
N ASP A 94 1.62 -0.96 -17.30
CA ASP A 94 0.26 -1.38 -16.95
C ASP A 94 0.25 -2.35 -15.77
N GLY A 95 -0.66 -2.12 -14.81
CA GLY A 95 -0.90 -2.96 -13.62
C GLY A 95 -1.69 -4.25 -13.88
N GLN A 96 -1.65 -4.82 -15.08
CA GLN A 96 -2.46 -5.98 -15.50
C GLN A 96 -2.26 -7.24 -14.64
N VAL A 97 -1.11 -7.40 -14.01
CA VAL A 97 -0.78 -8.58 -13.19
C VAL A 97 -1.80 -8.83 -12.06
N TRP A 98 -2.47 -7.78 -11.57
CA TRP A 98 -3.47 -7.86 -10.51
C TRP A 98 -4.90 -8.02 -11.01
N ARG A 99 -5.13 -8.10 -12.31
CA ARG A 99 -6.47 -8.31 -12.88
C ARG A 99 -6.91 -9.74 -12.65
N SER A 100 -7.82 -9.91 -11.70
CA SER A 100 -8.41 -11.21 -11.35
C SER A 100 -9.93 -11.11 -11.26
N LYS A 101 -10.61 -12.25 -11.41
CA LYS A 101 -12.05 -12.37 -11.18
C LYS A 101 -12.31 -13.51 -10.22
N ASN A 102 -12.72 -13.17 -9.02
CA ASN A 102 -13.04 -14.12 -7.95
C ASN A 102 -14.55 -14.18 -7.73
N ARG A 103 -15.02 -15.28 -7.13
CA ARG A 103 -16.41 -15.36 -6.63
C ARG A 103 -16.55 -14.45 -5.42
N GLU A 104 -17.69 -13.80 -5.29
CA GLU A 104 -17.97 -12.88 -4.18
C GLU A 104 -17.76 -13.52 -2.81
N GLU A 105 -18.27 -14.75 -2.60
CA GLU A 105 -18.08 -15.48 -1.36
C GLU A 105 -16.59 -15.68 -1.00
N ALA A 106 -15.75 -16.01 -1.98
CA ALA A 106 -14.32 -16.17 -1.79
C ALA A 106 -13.66 -14.82 -1.40
N MET A 107 -14.09 -13.71 -2.01
CA MET A 107 -13.60 -12.38 -1.67
C MET A 107 -14.03 -11.95 -0.27
N ARG A 108 -15.28 -12.21 0.13
CA ARG A 108 -15.75 -11.94 1.50
C ARG A 108 -14.94 -12.71 2.53
N ARG A 109 -14.66 -13.99 2.26
CA ARG A 109 -13.81 -14.79 3.13
C ARG A 109 -12.39 -14.26 3.20
N GLN A 110 -11.80 -13.87 2.08
CA GLN A 110 -10.48 -13.25 2.03
C GLN A 110 -10.42 -12.01 2.92
N MET A 111 -11.38 -11.10 2.81
CA MET A 111 -11.42 -9.87 3.61
C MET A 111 -11.47 -10.10 5.12
N LEU A 112 -11.98 -11.25 5.56
CA LEU A 112 -12.08 -11.60 6.98
C LEU A 112 -10.85 -12.30 7.54
N THR A 113 -10.07 -13.00 6.71
CA THR A 113 -9.07 -13.97 7.20
C THR A 113 -7.69 -13.84 6.56
N ASP A 114 -7.56 -13.15 5.44
CA ASP A 114 -6.32 -13.06 4.67
C ASP A 114 -5.62 -11.70 4.94
N PRO A 115 -4.32 -11.67 5.24
CA PRO A 115 -3.58 -10.44 5.43
C PRO A 115 -3.43 -9.61 4.15
N HIS A 116 -3.76 -10.17 2.97
CA HIS A 116 -3.70 -9.44 1.71
C HIS A 116 -5.03 -8.75 1.40
N SER A 117 -4.97 -7.48 1.10
CA SER A 117 -6.11 -6.74 0.57
C SER A 117 -6.60 -7.34 -0.76
N PRO A 118 -7.90 -7.21 -1.11
CA PRO A 118 -8.39 -7.61 -2.43
C PRO A 118 -7.56 -6.99 -3.57
N PRO A 119 -7.37 -7.71 -4.70
CA PRO A 119 -6.45 -7.28 -5.77
C PRO A 119 -6.66 -5.87 -6.27
N GLN A 120 -7.91 -5.42 -6.41
CA GLN A 120 -8.21 -4.04 -6.84
C GLN A 120 -7.65 -2.99 -5.85
N TYR A 121 -7.61 -3.27 -4.56
CA TYR A 121 -7.10 -2.34 -3.55
C TYR A 121 -5.59 -2.42 -3.39
N ARG A 122 -4.97 -3.55 -3.76
CA ARG A 122 -3.51 -3.66 -3.89
C ARG A 122 -2.96 -2.79 -5.03
N VAL A 123 -3.79 -2.43 -6.01
CA VAL A 123 -3.45 -1.45 -7.05
C VAL A 123 -3.99 -0.07 -6.69
N ASN A 124 -5.31 0.07 -6.63
CA ASN A 124 -5.97 1.37 -6.51
C ASN A 124 -5.69 2.06 -5.17
N GLY A 125 -5.63 1.30 -4.08
CA GLY A 125 -5.28 1.81 -2.75
C GLY A 125 -3.83 2.29 -2.67
N ILE A 126 -2.94 1.70 -3.45
CA ILE A 126 -1.52 2.04 -3.49
C ILE A 126 -1.25 3.22 -4.41
N VAL A 127 -1.64 3.14 -5.69
CA VAL A 127 -1.30 4.17 -6.69
C VAL A 127 -1.83 5.55 -6.34
N ARG A 128 -2.99 5.63 -5.67
CA ARG A 128 -3.58 6.90 -5.22
C ARG A 128 -2.74 7.66 -4.16
N ASN A 129 -1.70 7.03 -3.62
CA ASN A 129 -0.74 7.66 -2.72
C ASN A 129 0.52 8.17 -3.43
N PHE A 130 0.65 7.98 -4.75
CA PHE A 130 1.82 8.38 -5.54
C PHE A 130 1.54 9.60 -6.39
N ASP A 131 2.28 10.69 -6.17
CA ASP A 131 2.15 11.94 -6.94
C ASP A 131 2.43 11.69 -8.43
N GLU A 132 3.39 10.84 -8.72
CA GLU A 132 3.79 10.46 -10.08
C GLU A 132 2.65 9.78 -10.87
N TRP A 133 1.75 9.06 -10.19
CA TRP A 133 0.58 8.48 -10.82
C TRP A 133 -0.41 9.57 -11.26
N TYR A 134 -0.60 10.62 -10.44
CA TYR A 134 -1.45 11.76 -10.80
C TYR A 134 -0.92 12.49 -12.03
N GLU A 135 0.39 12.69 -12.10
CA GLU A 135 1.05 13.34 -13.23
C GLU A 135 0.95 12.49 -14.50
N ALA A 136 1.27 11.18 -14.42
CA ALA A 136 1.29 10.28 -15.56
C ALA A 136 -0.08 10.06 -16.20
N PHE A 137 -1.15 10.06 -15.40
CA PHE A 137 -2.51 9.76 -15.88
C PHE A 137 -3.45 10.98 -15.87
N GLY A 138 -2.96 12.17 -15.53
CA GLY A 138 -3.75 13.40 -15.50
C GLY A 138 -4.93 13.33 -14.51
N ILE A 139 -4.72 12.71 -13.34
CA ILE A 139 -5.77 12.52 -12.34
C ILE A 139 -6.10 13.84 -11.65
N THR A 140 -7.36 14.19 -11.64
CA THR A 140 -7.90 15.44 -11.08
C THR A 140 -8.90 15.16 -9.93
N PRO A 141 -9.33 16.17 -9.17
CA PRO A 141 -10.33 16.00 -8.09
C PRO A 141 -11.65 15.36 -8.52
N ASP A 142 -11.98 15.38 -9.80
CA ASP A 142 -13.21 14.77 -10.33
C ASP A 142 -13.10 13.24 -10.49
N ASN A 143 -11.91 12.67 -10.33
CA ASN A 143 -11.69 11.23 -10.45
C ASN A 143 -11.96 10.52 -9.11
N GLU A 144 -12.64 9.38 -9.17
CA GLU A 144 -13.05 8.59 -7.99
C GLU A 144 -11.87 8.20 -7.07
N LEU A 145 -10.70 7.91 -7.65
CA LEU A 145 -9.51 7.52 -6.89
C LEU A 145 -8.69 8.71 -6.38
N TYR A 146 -9.11 9.94 -6.65
CA TYR A 146 -8.37 11.11 -6.21
C TYR A 146 -8.24 11.17 -4.68
N LEU A 147 -7.03 11.46 -4.21
CA LEU A 147 -6.73 11.88 -2.84
C LEU A 147 -6.05 13.25 -2.87
N PRO A 148 -6.48 14.19 -2.03
CA PRO A 148 -5.72 15.43 -1.83
C PRO A 148 -4.29 15.12 -1.36
N PRO A 149 -3.29 15.94 -1.75
CA PRO A 149 -1.88 15.68 -1.42
C PRO A 149 -1.62 15.42 0.08
N GLU A 150 -2.29 16.14 0.95
CA GLU A 150 -2.18 16.01 2.42
C GLU A 150 -2.73 14.70 2.98
N GLN A 151 -3.50 13.96 2.19
CA GLN A 151 -4.03 12.63 2.55
C GLN A 151 -3.23 11.48 1.95
N ARG A 152 -2.25 11.79 1.09
CA ARG A 152 -1.38 10.77 0.48
C ARG A 152 -0.35 10.30 1.50
N ILE A 153 -0.19 9.00 1.62
CA ILE A 153 0.64 8.38 2.65
C ILE A 153 1.95 7.89 2.04
N ARG A 154 3.05 8.23 2.67
CA ARG A 154 4.38 7.68 2.41
C ARG A 154 4.94 7.19 3.74
N ILE A 155 5.14 5.88 3.87
CA ILE A 155 5.66 5.28 5.10
C ILE A 155 7.17 5.54 5.20
N TRP A 156 7.90 5.28 4.12
CA TRP A 156 9.35 5.41 4.00
C TRP A 156 9.74 6.51 3.02
#